data_a2c08c933a50ad91c1bfa3be55c777b9
#
_entry.id   a2c08c933a50ad91c1bfa3be55c777b9
#
_cell.length_a   1.000
_cell.length_b   1.000
_cell.length_c   1.000
_cell.angle_alpha   90.00
_cell.angle_beta   90.00
_cell.angle_gamma   90.00
#
_symmetry.space_group_name_H-M   'P 1'
#
loop_
_entity.id
_entity.type
_entity.pdbx_description
1 polymer ?
#
loop_
_entity_poly.entity_id
_entity_poly.type
_entity_poly.pdbx_seq_one_letter_code
_entity_poly.pdbx_strand_id
1 'polypeptide(L)'
;MPMHLRIGADCRVISVGPTLAGIAPDAALAGMKFDDVCTVLRPRPTGPGCSPGSYVGRRLHAALRAQPDTVLRGHLIALPDGSGWLMNLSFGIGATQAVRNHSLTSSDFAPTDLTVELLYLAEVKAAVTAELAALNRRLESARLAAETQALTDPLTGLANRRAFDEGLAGALYSAGRGQPFALVHLDLDYFKSVNDTLGHAAGDAVLARVAAVLRAETRRHDLVAR
;
A
#
# COMPACT_ATOMS: atom_id res chain seq x y z
N MET A 1 0.68 34.97 7.37
CA MET A 1 0.03 33.65 7.46
C MET A 1 -0.43 33.25 6.06
N PRO A 2 0.09 32.17 5.48
CA PRO A 2 -0.22 31.84 4.07
C PRO A 2 -1.66 31.37 3.85
N MET A 3 -2.25 30.75 4.85
CA MET A 3 -3.58 30.14 4.79
C MET A 3 -4.55 30.86 5.75
N HIS A 4 -4.93 32.11 5.44
CA HIS A 4 -5.87 32.87 6.27
C HIS A 4 -6.97 33.59 5.48
N LEU A 5 -8.09 33.82 6.15
CA LEU A 5 -9.13 34.74 5.75
C LEU A 5 -9.32 35.78 6.86
N ARG A 6 -9.18 37.08 6.54
CA ARG A 6 -9.62 38.16 7.43
C ARG A 6 -11.02 38.57 6.99
N ILE A 7 -11.95 38.54 7.93
CA ILE A 7 -13.38 38.81 7.69
C ILE A 7 -13.76 40.05 8.49
N GLY A 8 -14.38 41.01 7.87
CA GLY A 8 -14.84 42.23 8.50
C GLY A 8 -16.10 42.04 9.34
N ALA A 9 -16.41 43.02 10.18
CA ALA A 9 -17.64 43.01 10.97
C ALA A 9 -18.92 42.94 10.12
N ASP A 10 -18.84 43.35 8.85
CA ASP A 10 -19.88 43.23 7.82
C ASP A 10 -19.97 41.85 7.17
N CYS A 11 -19.22 40.88 7.69
CA CYS A 11 -19.11 39.51 7.16
C CYS A 11 -18.51 39.42 5.74
N ARG A 12 -17.78 40.45 5.29
CA ARG A 12 -17.06 40.40 4.03
C ARG A 12 -15.59 40.01 4.25
N VAL A 13 -15.02 39.30 3.29
CA VAL A 13 -13.60 38.95 3.27
C VAL A 13 -12.79 40.21 2.94
N ILE A 14 -11.93 40.63 3.85
CA ILE A 14 -11.06 41.82 3.68
C ILE A 14 -9.73 41.43 3.02
N SER A 15 -9.14 40.30 3.48
CA SER A 15 -7.89 39.79 2.91
C SER A 15 -7.84 38.29 2.94
N VAL A 16 -7.06 37.74 2.03
CA VAL A 16 -6.86 36.31 1.83
C VAL A 16 -5.37 36.03 1.85
N GLY A 17 -4.98 34.93 2.50
CA GLY A 17 -3.59 34.48 2.48
C GLY A 17 -3.15 34.01 1.07
N PRO A 18 -1.88 34.21 0.71
CA PRO A 18 -1.39 33.93 -0.64
C PRO A 18 -1.63 32.51 -1.10
N THR A 19 -1.40 31.53 -0.25
CA THR A 19 -1.63 30.10 -0.58
C THR A 19 -3.12 29.83 -0.78
N LEU A 20 -3.98 30.41 0.05
CA LEU A 20 -5.42 30.25 -0.09
C LEU A 20 -5.96 30.90 -1.38
N ALA A 21 -5.40 32.02 -1.77
CA ALA A 21 -5.69 32.69 -3.06
C ALA A 21 -5.19 31.83 -4.24
N GLY A 22 -4.01 31.23 -4.12
CA GLY A 22 -3.44 30.35 -5.15
C GLY A 22 -4.24 29.06 -5.41
N ILE A 23 -4.98 28.56 -4.41
CA ILE A 23 -5.86 27.40 -4.56
C ILE A 23 -7.10 27.72 -5.42
N ALA A 24 -7.56 28.97 -5.41
CA ALA A 24 -8.72 29.43 -6.15
C ALA A 24 -8.37 30.68 -6.98
N PRO A 25 -7.47 30.57 -7.97
CA PRO A 25 -6.92 31.71 -8.69
C PRO A 25 -7.98 32.50 -9.48
N ASP A 26 -9.01 31.83 -9.95
CA ASP A 26 -10.08 32.43 -10.75
C ASP A 26 -11.16 33.11 -9.91
N ALA A 27 -11.07 33.03 -8.57
CA ALA A 27 -12.06 33.61 -7.67
C ALA A 27 -11.51 34.87 -6.98
N ALA A 28 -12.16 36.00 -7.22
CA ALA A 28 -11.88 37.24 -6.48
C ALA A 28 -12.47 37.15 -5.07
N LEU A 29 -11.80 36.43 -4.16
CA LEU A 29 -12.30 36.12 -2.82
C LEU A 29 -12.45 37.36 -1.93
N ALA A 30 -11.61 38.36 -2.10
CA ALA A 30 -11.68 39.63 -1.34
C ALA A 30 -12.90 40.44 -1.75
N GLY A 31 -13.58 41.03 -0.78
CA GLY A 31 -14.80 41.84 -0.98
C GLY A 31 -16.11 41.00 -0.99
N MET A 32 -16.03 39.69 -1.22
CA MET A 32 -17.20 38.79 -1.20
C MET A 32 -17.68 38.51 0.22
N LYS A 33 -18.95 38.13 0.38
CA LYS A 33 -19.45 37.65 1.69
C LYS A 33 -18.79 36.35 2.06
N PHE A 34 -18.57 36.14 3.35
CA PHE A 34 -17.95 34.91 3.87
C PHE A 34 -18.66 33.66 3.37
N ASP A 35 -20.00 33.64 3.42
CA ASP A 35 -20.81 32.49 2.99
C ASP A 35 -20.73 32.21 1.48
N ASP A 36 -20.35 33.20 0.66
CA ASP A 36 -20.13 33.04 -0.77
C ASP A 36 -18.74 32.47 -1.08
N VAL A 37 -17.78 32.73 -0.19
CA VAL A 37 -16.38 32.27 -0.32
C VAL A 37 -16.18 30.88 0.28
N CYS A 38 -16.76 30.63 1.45
CA CYS A 38 -16.43 29.49 2.28
C CYS A 38 -17.69 28.78 2.78
N THR A 39 -17.69 27.44 2.66
CA THR A 39 -18.72 26.59 3.27
C THR A 39 -18.14 25.93 4.50
N VAL A 40 -18.73 26.18 5.69
CA VAL A 40 -18.37 25.49 6.92
C VAL A 40 -19.08 24.14 6.95
N LEU A 41 -18.30 23.07 6.97
CA LEU A 41 -18.79 21.67 6.97
C LEU A 41 -19.01 21.16 8.39
N ARG A 42 -18.15 21.60 9.32
CA ARG A 42 -18.23 21.27 10.77
C ARG A 42 -17.70 22.42 11.61
N PRO A 43 -18.38 22.77 12.72
CA PRO A 43 -19.70 22.28 13.13
C PRO A 43 -20.76 22.61 12.09
N ARG A 44 -21.87 21.85 12.02
CA ARG A 44 -22.96 22.13 11.10
C ARG A 44 -23.55 23.53 11.39
N PRO A 45 -23.79 24.35 10.37
CA PRO A 45 -24.45 25.63 10.56
C PRO A 45 -25.82 25.45 11.24
N THR A 46 -26.14 26.29 12.20
CA THR A 46 -27.40 26.23 12.94
C THR A 46 -28.57 26.92 12.21
N GLY A 47 -28.32 27.48 11.01
CA GLY A 47 -29.33 28.14 10.18
C GLY A 47 -28.72 28.83 8.96
N PRO A 48 -29.57 29.29 8.01
CA PRO A 48 -29.10 30.06 6.87
C PRO A 48 -28.57 31.42 7.32
N GLY A 49 -27.38 31.83 6.80
CA GLY A 49 -26.77 33.13 7.12
C GLY A 49 -26.10 33.17 8.50
N CYS A 50 -25.53 32.07 8.95
CA CYS A 50 -24.85 31.99 10.24
C CYS A 50 -23.65 32.95 10.25
N SER A 51 -23.65 33.95 11.15
CA SER A 51 -22.51 34.86 11.31
C SER A 51 -21.22 34.10 11.63
N PRO A 52 -20.06 34.50 11.04
CA PRO A 52 -18.76 33.93 11.38
C PRO A 52 -18.51 33.89 12.88
N GLY A 53 -19.02 34.84 13.65
CA GLY A 53 -18.92 34.88 15.11
C GLY A 53 -19.43 33.63 15.83
N SER A 54 -20.39 32.89 15.27
CA SER A 54 -20.91 31.66 15.87
C SER A 54 -19.88 30.52 15.88
N TYR A 55 -18.79 30.64 15.15
CA TYR A 55 -17.72 29.64 15.05
C TYR A 55 -16.48 29.99 15.87
N VAL A 56 -16.45 31.14 16.52
CA VAL A 56 -15.31 31.59 17.34
C VAL A 56 -14.98 30.57 18.44
N GLY A 57 -13.68 30.22 18.55
CA GLY A 57 -13.16 29.27 19.53
C GLY A 57 -13.43 27.80 19.20
N ARG A 58 -14.06 27.50 18.06
CA ARG A 58 -14.34 26.12 17.62
C ARG A 58 -13.35 25.67 16.55
N ARG A 59 -13.06 24.37 16.54
CA ARG A 59 -12.36 23.75 15.40
C ARG A 59 -13.30 23.67 14.20
N LEU A 60 -12.84 24.16 13.06
CA LEU A 60 -13.62 24.20 11.84
C LEU A 60 -13.12 23.18 10.82
N HIS A 61 -14.04 22.61 10.08
CA HIS A 61 -13.79 22.02 8.78
C HIS A 61 -14.56 22.86 7.76
N ALA A 62 -13.86 23.36 6.78
CA ALA A 62 -14.42 24.26 5.79
C ALA A 62 -13.87 23.91 4.40
N ALA A 63 -14.57 24.33 3.37
CA ALA A 63 -14.08 24.25 2.00
C ALA A 63 -14.35 25.60 1.30
N LEU A 64 -13.47 26.00 0.40
CA LEU A 64 -13.76 27.09 -0.50
C LEU A 64 -14.85 26.66 -1.48
N ARG A 65 -15.83 27.52 -1.77
CA ARG A 65 -16.87 27.20 -2.77
C ARG A 65 -16.29 26.98 -4.16
N ALA A 66 -15.19 27.67 -4.48
CA ALA A 66 -14.46 27.49 -5.73
C ALA A 66 -13.72 26.12 -5.80
N GLN A 67 -13.48 25.46 -4.64
CA GLN A 67 -12.76 24.19 -4.52
C GLN A 67 -13.40 23.31 -3.43
N PRO A 68 -14.61 22.80 -3.66
CA PRO A 68 -15.40 22.08 -2.65
C PRO A 68 -14.76 20.76 -2.21
N ASP A 69 -13.93 20.16 -3.06
CA ASP A 69 -13.25 18.88 -2.79
C ASP A 69 -12.05 19.03 -1.84
N THR A 70 -11.57 20.25 -1.64
CA THR A 70 -10.43 20.55 -0.75
C THR A 70 -10.94 20.96 0.63
N VAL A 71 -11.00 19.96 1.54
CA VAL A 71 -11.41 20.20 2.93
C VAL A 71 -10.25 20.77 3.74
N LEU A 72 -10.46 21.97 4.27
CA LEU A 72 -9.52 22.68 5.13
C LEU A 72 -9.94 22.54 6.60
N ARG A 73 -8.97 22.62 7.49
CA ARG A 73 -9.16 22.64 8.95
C ARG A 73 -8.67 23.95 9.51
N GLY A 74 -9.34 24.47 10.51
CA GLY A 74 -8.87 25.72 11.09
C GLY A 74 -9.61 26.17 12.32
N HIS A 75 -9.34 27.41 12.69
CA HIS A 75 -9.93 28.10 13.80
C HIS A 75 -10.30 29.51 13.39
N LEU A 76 -11.38 30.01 13.98
CA LEU A 76 -11.81 31.39 13.85
C LEU A 76 -11.61 32.08 15.20
N ILE A 77 -10.97 33.24 15.19
CA ILE A 77 -10.81 34.11 16.37
C ILE A 77 -11.42 35.46 16.07
N ALA A 78 -12.03 36.08 17.10
CA ALA A 78 -12.46 37.44 17.03
C ALA A 78 -11.24 38.39 17.18
N LEU A 79 -11.21 39.48 16.42
CA LEU A 79 -10.17 40.48 16.55
C LEU A 79 -10.46 41.35 17.78
N PRO A 80 -9.43 41.73 18.56
CA PRO A 80 -9.62 42.44 19.82
C PRO A 80 -10.27 43.84 19.67
N ASP A 81 -10.06 44.44 18.51
CA ASP A 81 -10.57 45.78 18.14
C ASP A 81 -12.04 45.77 17.67
N GLY A 82 -12.67 44.60 17.65
CA GLY A 82 -14.04 44.43 17.15
C GLY A 82 -14.18 44.59 15.63
N SER A 83 -13.07 44.70 14.88
CA SER A 83 -13.11 44.93 13.42
C SER A 83 -13.55 43.69 12.63
N GLY A 84 -13.73 42.55 13.30
CA GLY A 84 -14.17 41.32 12.65
C GLY A 84 -13.48 40.06 13.16
N TRP A 85 -13.13 39.17 12.26
CA TRP A 85 -12.60 37.86 12.60
C TRP A 85 -11.39 37.52 11.73
N LEU A 86 -10.49 36.67 12.28
CA LEU A 86 -9.40 36.06 11.56
C LEU A 86 -9.60 34.52 11.58
N MET A 87 -9.70 33.96 10.39
CA MET A 87 -9.76 32.49 10.18
C MET A 87 -8.39 32.03 9.73
N ASN A 88 -7.78 31.13 10.49
CA ASN A 88 -6.55 30.45 10.09
C ASN A 88 -6.89 29.02 9.68
N LEU A 89 -6.38 28.60 8.53
CA LEU A 89 -6.71 27.34 7.87
C LEU A 89 -5.44 26.51 7.63
N SER A 90 -5.62 25.21 7.49
CA SER A 90 -4.58 24.26 7.08
C SER A 90 -5.23 23.09 6.32
N PHE A 91 -4.44 22.33 5.56
CA PHE A 91 -4.95 21.17 4.82
C PHE A 91 -5.18 19.93 5.71
N GLY A 92 -4.55 19.89 6.90
CA GLY A 92 -4.61 18.72 7.78
C GLY A 92 -4.16 17.44 7.06
N ILE A 93 -4.95 16.36 7.20
CA ILE A 93 -4.63 15.06 6.55
C ILE A 93 -4.74 15.09 5.02
N GLY A 94 -5.40 16.09 4.44
CA GLY A 94 -5.52 16.27 2.99
C GLY A 94 -4.32 16.95 2.34
N ALA A 95 -3.28 17.28 3.10
CA ALA A 95 -2.11 18.04 2.63
C ALA A 95 -1.41 17.35 1.44
N THR A 96 -1.22 16.04 1.48
CA THR A 96 -0.60 15.28 0.37
C THR A 96 -1.35 15.44 -0.95
N GLN A 97 -2.68 15.39 -0.89
CA GLN A 97 -3.52 15.56 -2.07
C GLN A 97 -3.52 17.02 -2.53
N ALA A 98 -3.57 17.97 -1.61
CA ALA A 98 -3.54 19.41 -1.91
C ALA A 98 -2.23 19.82 -2.58
N VAL A 99 -1.08 19.32 -2.10
CA VAL A 99 0.23 19.57 -2.71
C VAL A 99 0.26 19.09 -4.16
N ARG A 100 -0.27 17.89 -4.44
CA ARG A 100 -0.32 17.36 -5.81
C ARG A 100 -1.28 18.13 -6.72
N ASN A 101 -2.47 18.48 -6.21
CA ASN A 101 -3.52 19.12 -7.00
C ASN A 101 -3.20 20.58 -7.33
N HIS A 102 -2.49 21.26 -6.43
CA HIS A 102 -2.23 22.70 -6.54
C HIS A 102 -0.73 23.04 -6.70
N SER A 103 0.13 22.01 -6.89
CA SER A 103 1.59 22.18 -7.05
C SER A 103 2.23 23.03 -5.94
N LEU A 104 1.78 22.82 -4.69
CA LEU A 104 2.25 23.59 -3.54
C LEU A 104 3.69 23.24 -3.19
N THR A 105 4.43 24.24 -2.71
CA THR A 105 5.82 24.17 -2.28
C THR A 105 5.94 24.44 -0.77
N SER A 106 7.11 24.26 -0.20
CA SER A 106 7.36 24.56 1.22
C SER A 106 7.05 26.00 1.61
N SER A 107 7.18 26.95 0.67
CA SER A 107 6.87 28.37 0.88
C SER A 107 5.38 28.67 1.04
N ASP A 108 4.51 27.73 0.62
CA ASP A 108 3.06 27.86 0.74
C ASP A 108 2.53 27.48 2.13
N PHE A 109 3.40 26.96 2.99
CA PHE A 109 3.06 26.60 4.36
C PHE A 109 3.67 27.59 5.35
N ALA A 110 3.03 27.74 6.52
CA ALA A 110 3.62 28.51 7.59
C ALA A 110 4.88 27.82 8.13
N PRO A 111 5.94 28.55 8.55
CA PRO A 111 7.14 27.93 9.13
C PRO A 111 6.88 27.08 10.38
N THR A 112 5.75 27.26 11.01
CA THR A 112 5.29 26.47 12.19
C THR A 112 4.35 25.33 11.81
N ASP A 113 4.06 25.13 10.53
CA ASP A 113 3.20 24.07 10.05
C ASP A 113 4.06 22.81 9.78
N LEU A 114 3.83 21.77 10.56
CA LEU A 114 4.53 20.48 10.42
C LEU A 114 4.11 19.68 9.18
N THR A 115 3.33 20.27 8.28
CA THR A 115 2.83 19.56 7.09
C THR A 115 3.96 19.08 6.19
N VAL A 116 5.02 19.89 6.01
CA VAL A 116 6.16 19.55 5.16
C VAL A 116 6.93 18.36 5.73
N GLU A 117 7.19 18.36 7.04
CA GLU A 117 7.85 17.26 7.75
C GLU A 117 7.03 15.97 7.69
N LEU A 118 5.70 16.09 7.86
CA LEU A 118 4.80 14.94 7.77
C LEU A 118 4.75 14.37 6.35
N LEU A 119 4.77 15.20 5.32
CA LEU A 119 4.85 14.78 3.92
C LEU A 119 6.14 14.02 3.65
N TYR A 120 7.27 14.57 4.10
CA TYR A 120 8.58 13.91 3.97
C TYR A 120 8.58 12.55 4.66
N LEU A 121 8.11 12.47 5.91
CA LEU A 121 8.00 11.21 6.65
C LEU A 121 7.09 10.20 5.96
N ALA A 122 5.98 10.65 5.37
CA ALA A 122 5.07 9.77 4.62
C ALA A 122 5.74 9.19 3.37
N GLU A 123 6.53 10.01 2.65
CA GLU A 123 7.27 9.57 1.46
C GLU A 123 8.37 8.57 1.81
N VAL A 124 9.18 8.87 2.85
CA VAL A 124 10.21 7.95 3.35
C VAL A 124 9.58 6.62 3.79
N LYS A 125 8.48 6.67 4.54
CA LYS A 125 7.75 5.47 4.95
C LYS A 125 7.28 4.65 3.76
N ALA A 126 6.73 5.30 2.73
CA ALA A 126 6.27 4.61 1.53
C ALA A 126 7.44 3.91 0.79
N ALA A 127 8.58 4.59 0.65
CA ALA A 127 9.78 4.04 0.03
C ALA A 127 10.31 2.82 0.80
N VAL A 128 10.46 2.93 2.13
CA VAL A 128 10.91 1.83 3.00
C VAL A 128 9.95 0.64 2.92
N THR A 129 8.64 0.90 2.95
CA THR A 129 7.63 -0.17 2.84
C THR A 129 7.71 -0.91 1.50
N ALA A 130 7.92 -0.18 0.41
CA ALA A 130 8.08 -0.77 -0.92
C ALA A 130 9.34 -1.65 -1.01
N GLU A 131 10.45 -1.20 -0.43
CA GLU A 131 11.71 -1.96 -0.39
C GLU A 131 11.58 -3.22 0.45
N LEU A 132 10.98 -3.15 1.64
CA LEU A 132 10.70 -4.32 2.48
C LEU A 132 9.83 -5.35 1.74
N ALA A 133 8.80 -4.90 1.02
CA ALA A 133 7.97 -5.80 0.22
C ALA A 133 8.76 -6.47 -0.93
N ALA A 134 9.70 -5.76 -1.54
CA ALA A 134 10.58 -6.32 -2.57
C ALA A 134 11.55 -7.35 -1.99
N LEU A 135 12.15 -7.08 -0.84
CA LEU A 135 13.05 -8.00 -0.14
C LEU A 135 12.31 -9.28 0.29
N ASN A 136 11.11 -9.14 0.85
CA ASN A 136 10.29 -10.30 1.23
C ASN A 136 9.97 -11.20 0.03
N ARG A 137 9.62 -10.62 -1.13
CA ARG A 137 9.39 -11.42 -2.35
C ARG A 137 10.65 -12.16 -2.81
N ARG A 138 11.83 -11.50 -2.76
CA ARG A 138 13.11 -12.14 -3.10
C ARG A 138 13.45 -13.26 -2.14
N LEU A 139 13.26 -13.06 -0.85
CA LEU A 139 13.52 -14.08 0.17
C LEU A 139 12.62 -15.30 -0.02
N GLU A 140 11.32 -15.08 -0.26
CA GLU A 140 10.37 -16.18 -0.49
C GLU A 140 10.70 -16.97 -1.76
N SER A 141 11.07 -16.30 -2.86
CA SER A 141 11.48 -16.99 -4.08
C SER A 141 12.79 -17.76 -3.90
N ALA A 142 13.77 -17.22 -3.18
CA ALA A 142 15.02 -17.91 -2.86
C ALA A 142 14.77 -19.13 -1.96
N ARG A 143 13.89 -19.00 -0.98
CA ARG A 143 13.49 -20.12 -0.10
C ARG A 143 12.84 -21.24 -0.90
N LEU A 144 11.86 -20.95 -1.75
CA LEU A 144 11.20 -21.93 -2.59
C LEU A 144 12.17 -22.62 -3.54
N ALA A 145 13.10 -21.88 -4.13
CA ALA A 145 14.16 -22.46 -4.97
C ALA A 145 15.06 -23.41 -4.19
N ALA A 146 15.48 -23.01 -2.98
CA ALA A 146 16.30 -23.84 -2.11
C ALA A 146 15.56 -25.12 -1.66
N GLU A 147 14.28 -25.01 -1.28
CA GLU A 147 13.43 -26.17 -0.92
C GLU A 147 13.27 -27.12 -2.12
N THR A 148 12.99 -26.58 -3.31
CA THR A 148 12.90 -27.39 -4.52
C THR A 148 14.21 -28.12 -4.79
N GLN A 149 15.33 -27.43 -4.73
CA GLN A 149 16.65 -28.04 -4.93
C GLN A 149 16.98 -29.09 -3.86
N ALA A 150 16.56 -28.88 -2.61
CA ALA A 150 16.79 -29.80 -1.50
C ALA A 150 15.94 -31.08 -1.58
N LEU A 151 14.80 -31.06 -2.25
CA LEU A 151 13.80 -32.15 -2.27
C LEU A 151 13.59 -32.80 -3.63
N THR A 152 14.25 -32.31 -4.69
CA THR A 152 14.14 -32.90 -6.04
C THR A 152 15.45 -33.49 -6.53
N ASP A 153 15.35 -34.54 -7.34
CA ASP A 153 16.46 -35.10 -8.10
C ASP A 153 16.72 -34.24 -9.34
N PRO A 154 17.94 -33.69 -9.53
CA PRO A 154 18.20 -32.74 -10.59
C PRO A 154 18.12 -33.35 -12.01
N LEU A 155 18.33 -34.64 -12.16
CA LEU A 155 18.27 -35.31 -13.46
C LEU A 155 16.83 -35.56 -13.92
N THR A 156 16.02 -36.09 -13.01
CA THR A 156 14.67 -36.55 -13.34
C THR A 156 13.59 -35.56 -12.94
N GLY A 157 13.91 -34.64 -12.01
CA GLY A 157 12.97 -33.72 -11.38
C GLY A 157 11.92 -34.44 -10.52
N LEU A 158 12.04 -35.73 -10.25
CA LEU A 158 11.24 -36.43 -9.25
C LEU A 158 11.65 -36.00 -7.84
N ALA A 159 10.89 -36.39 -6.85
CA ALA A 159 11.34 -36.28 -5.46
C ALA A 159 12.66 -37.05 -5.27
N ASN A 160 13.59 -36.46 -4.52
CA ASN A 160 14.82 -37.16 -4.16
C ASN A 160 14.60 -38.09 -2.94
N ARG A 161 15.62 -38.82 -2.56
CA ARG A 161 15.59 -39.74 -1.41
C ARG A 161 15.12 -39.05 -0.12
N ARG A 162 15.57 -37.80 0.13
CA ARG A 162 15.16 -37.06 1.33
C ARG A 162 13.66 -36.77 1.33
N ALA A 163 13.12 -36.30 0.22
CA ALA A 163 11.69 -36.05 0.08
C ALA A 163 10.87 -37.34 0.20
N PHE A 164 11.41 -38.45 -0.31
CA PHE A 164 10.81 -39.79 -0.14
C PHE A 164 10.75 -40.18 1.33
N ASP A 165 11.85 -40.06 2.07
CA ASP A 165 11.93 -40.45 3.50
C ASP A 165 10.94 -39.60 4.34
N GLU A 166 10.84 -38.29 4.07
CA GLU A 166 9.87 -37.38 4.71
C GLU A 166 8.42 -37.80 4.36
N GLY A 167 8.12 -38.04 3.10
CA GLY A 167 6.80 -38.46 2.63
C GLY A 167 6.37 -39.82 3.19
N LEU A 168 7.30 -40.81 3.25
CA LEU A 168 7.05 -42.11 3.82
C LEU A 168 6.74 -42.03 5.32
N ALA A 169 7.49 -41.22 6.07
CA ALA A 169 7.23 -41.00 7.49
C ALA A 169 5.81 -40.40 7.71
N GLY A 170 5.39 -39.45 6.88
CA GLY A 170 4.04 -38.91 6.89
C GLY A 170 2.95 -39.93 6.57
N ALA A 171 3.19 -40.78 5.56
CA ALA A 171 2.26 -41.84 5.17
C ALA A 171 2.09 -42.89 6.29
N LEU A 172 3.19 -43.31 6.92
CA LEU A 172 3.17 -44.25 8.07
C LEU A 172 2.39 -43.67 9.26
N TYR A 173 2.59 -42.38 9.56
CA TYR A 173 1.83 -41.69 10.62
C TYR A 173 0.32 -41.68 10.33
N SER A 174 -0.05 -41.40 9.07
CA SER A 174 -1.45 -41.35 8.63
C SER A 174 -2.10 -42.74 8.60
N ALA A 175 -1.33 -43.80 8.24
CA ALA A 175 -1.78 -45.19 8.28
C ALA A 175 -2.16 -45.62 9.69
N GLY A 176 -1.41 -45.22 10.71
CA GLY A 176 -1.76 -45.44 12.12
C GLY A 176 -3.08 -44.79 12.55
N ARG A 177 -3.63 -43.88 11.72
CA ARG A 177 -4.92 -43.19 11.91
C ARG A 177 -6.02 -43.65 10.96
N GLY A 178 -5.82 -44.78 10.27
CA GLY A 178 -6.81 -45.38 9.39
C GLY A 178 -6.78 -44.89 7.94
N GLN A 179 -5.73 -44.23 7.51
CA GLN A 179 -5.53 -43.82 6.11
C GLN A 179 -4.49 -44.75 5.46
N PRO A 180 -4.88 -45.83 4.78
CA PRO A 180 -3.94 -46.79 4.19
C PRO A 180 -3.21 -46.16 3.01
N PHE A 181 -1.95 -46.57 2.78
CA PHE A 181 -1.16 -46.24 1.60
C PHE A 181 -0.54 -47.47 0.99
N ALA A 182 -0.12 -47.36 -0.25
CA ALA A 182 0.66 -48.39 -0.93
C ALA A 182 2.07 -47.86 -1.24
N LEU A 183 3.08 -48.68 -1.03
CA LEU A 183 4.46 -48.40 -1.43
C LEU A 183 4.82 -49.34 -2.58
N VAL A 184 5.28 -48.71 -3.69
CA VAL A 184 5.74 -49.44 -4.88
C VAL A 184 7.22 -49.18 -5.05
N HIS A 185 8.01 -50.22 -5.19
CA HIS A 185 9.43 -50.17 -5.54
C HIS A 185 9.61 -50.66 -6.97
N LEU A 186 10.23 -49.81 -7.82
CA LEU A 186 10.47 -50.11 -9.24
C LEU A 186 11.98 -50.17 -9.49
N ASP A 187 12.41 -51.11 -10.31
CA ASP A 187 13.77 -51.21 -10.81
C ASP A 187 13.75 -51.39 -12.32
N LEU A 188 14.79 -50.86 -12.98
CA LEU A 188 14.92 -50.94 -14.45
C LEU A 188 15.80 -52.13 -14.84
N ASP A 189 15.20 -53.14 -15.44
CA ASP A 189 15.92 -54.31 -15.96
C ASP A 189 16.97 -53.86 -17.00
N TYR A 190 18.14 -54.49 -16.90
CA TYR A 190 19.26 -54.24 -17.84
C TYR A 190 19.78 -52.80 -17.90
N PHE A 191 19.47 -51.93 -16.96
CA PHE A 191 19.90 -50.51 -16.97
C PHE A 191 21.44 -50.40 -17.04
N LYS A 192 22.16 -51.25 -16.34
CA LYS A 192 23.62 -51.33 -16.41
C LYS A 192 24.10 -51.59 -17.84
N SER A 193 23.47 -52.52 -18.55
CA SER A 193 23.81 -52.83 -19.96
C SER A 193 23.62 -51.61 -20.88
N VAL A 194 22.62 -50.82 -20.64
CA VAL A 194 22.41 -49.54 -21.38
C VAL A 194 23.59 -48.59 -21.17
N ASN A 195 24.02 -48.40 -19.92
CA ASN A 195 25.17 -47.57 -19.59
C ASN A 195 26.48 -48.11 -20.20
N ASP A 196 26.71 -49.41 -20.11
CA ASP A 196 27.94 -50.03 -20.56
C ASP A 196 28.04 -50.02 -22.12
N THR A 197 26.91 -50.10 -22.82
CA THR A 197 26.87 -50.19 -24.30
C THR A 197 26.75 -48.78 -24.96
N LEU A 198 25.93 -47.89 -24.38
CA LEU A 198 25.56 -46.61 -25.00
C LEU A 198 26.08 -45.39 -24.23
N GLY A 199 26.74 -45.61 -23.09
CA GLY A 199 27.29 -44.58 -22.23
C GLY A 199 26.30 -43.97 -21.26
N HIS A 200 26.84 -43.26 -20.25
CA HIS A 200 26.03 -42.67 -19.16
C HIS A 200 24.99 -41.67 -19.64
N ALA A 201 25.28 -40.92 -20.71
CA ALA A 201 24.32 -39.95 -21.25
C ALA A 201 23.04 -40.65 -21.78
N ALA A 202 23.16 -41.87 -22.34
CA ALA A 202 22.01 -42.64 -22.75
C ALA A 202 21.22 -43.14 -21.52
N GLY A 203 21.92 -43.59 -20.49
CA GLY A 203 21.29 -43.98 -19.23
C GLY A 203 20.55 -42.83 -18.56
N ASP A 204 21.13 -41.66 -18.55
CA ASP A 204 20.47 -40.42 -18.03
C ASP A 204 19.19 -40.09 -18.83
N ALA A 205 19.23 -40.22 -20.17
CA ALA A 205 18.06 -40.03 -21.02
C ALA A 205 16.94 -41.10 -20.72
N VAL A 206 17.32 -42.35 -20.46
CA VAL A 206 16.36 -43.39 -20.04
C VAL A 206 15.71 -43.02 -18.71
N LEU A 207 16.49 -42.63 -17.70
CA LEU A 207 15.97 -42.23 -16.40
C LEU A 207 15.01 -41.03 -16.50
N ALA A 208 15.39 -40.01 -17.29
CA ALA A 208 14.51 -38.85 -17.52
C ALA A 208 13.20 -39.25 -18.23
N ARG A 209 13.27 -40.19 -19.18
CA ARG A 209 12.08 -40.69 -19.88
C ARG A 209 11.16 -41.50 -18.96
N VAL A 210 11.72 -42.41 -18.14
CA VAL A 210 10.96 -43.17 -17.14
C VAL A 210 10.29 -42.20 -16.15
N ALA A 211 11.01 -41.24 -15.66
CA ALA A 211 10.44 -40.22 -14.76
C ALA A 211 9.25 -39.45 -15.38
N ALA A 212 9.34 -39.13 -16.67
CA ALA A 212 8.23 -38.47 -17.37
C ALA A 212 7.00 -39.41 -17.47
N VAL A 213 7.20 -40.69 -17.74
CA VAL A 213 6.12 -41.69 -17.77
C VAL A 213 5.48 -41.84 -16.39
N LEU A 214 6.30 -42.04 -15.35
CA LEU A 214 5.79 -42.20 -13.99
C LEU A 214 4.94 -40.98 -13.56
N ARG A 215 5.36 -39.74 -13.89
CA ARG A 215 4.56 -38.57 -13.60
C ARG A 215 3.24 -38.51 -14.38
N ALA A 216 3.20 -39.04 -15.58
CA ALA A 216 1.98 -39.04 -16.40
C ALA A 216 0.97 -40.09 -15.91
N GLU A 217 1.46 -41.22 -15.41
CA GLU A 217 0.63 -42.38 -14.99
C GLU A 217 0.21 -42.31 -13.50
N THR A 218 0.87 -41.46 -12.69
CA THR A 218 0.55 -41.30 -11.26
C THR A 218 -0.37 -40.10 -11.03
N ARG A 219 -1.12 -40.16 -9.93
CA ARG A 219 -2.01 -39.08 -9.55
C ARG A 219 -1.20 -37.90 -8.96
N ARG A 220 -1.78 -36.73 -8.98
CA ARG A 220 -1.14 -35.50 -8.44
C ARG A 220 -0.72 -35.60 -6.96
N HIS A 221 -1.37 -36.48 -6.19
CA HIS A 221 -1.09 -36.68 -4.77
C HIS A 221 -0.15 -37.83 -4.48
N ASP A 222 0.21 -38.61 -5.50
CA ASP A 222 1.15 -39.71 -5.35
C ASP A 222 2.59 -39.12 -5.37
N LEU A 223 3.41 -39.61 -4.44
CA LEU A 223 4.81 -39.24 -4.35
C LEU A 223 5.64 -40.18 -5.21
N VAL A 224 6.27 -39.68 -6.25
CA VAL A 224 7.22 -40.44 -7.08
C VAL A 224 8.62 -39.91 -6.79
N ALA A 225 9.50 -40.80 -6.38
CA ALA A 225 10.88 -40.42 -5.98
C ALA A 225 11.92 -41.32 -6.65
N ARG A 226 13.15 -40.80 -6.69
CA ARG A 226 14.34 -41.52 -7.14
C ARG A 226 15.42 -41.49 -6.10
#